data_a7b0290cbdf11cd76678c24f8db1e86e
#
_entry.id   a7b0290cbdf11cd76678c24f8db1e86e
#
_cell.length_a   1.000
_cell.length_b   1.000
_cell.length_c   1.000
_cell.angle_alpha   90.00
_cell.angle_beta   90.00
_cell.angle_gamma   90.00
#
_symmetry.space_group_name_H-M   'P 1'
#
loop_
_entity.id
_entity.type
_entity.pdbx_description
1 polymer ?
#
loop_
_entity_poly.entity_id
_entity_poly.type
_entity_poly.pdbx_seq_one_letter_code
_entity_poly.pdbx_strand_id
1 'polypeptide(L)'
;IEKFGVKPNQVIDVQSLAGDSSDNIPGVPGIGIKTAAELINKYKTLDTLLEKASEIPQNKRRETLLENKDKALLSRKLVTLKNDVPVKDDPSSFVIKDVKKDTLYNFLREMEFNRLLSQAISFYGEDDVNASSLVLKKSKNSKIDTKLYKSILNEKELEKLKNNLNKKSIISIDT
;
A
#
# COMPACT_ATOMS: atom_id res chain seq x y z
N ILE A 1 -12.29 -19.33 3.86
CA ILE A 1 -13.21 -19.49 5.01
C ILE A 1 -12.68 -18.68 6.21
N GLU A 2 -11.40 -18.76 6.56
CA GLU A 2 -10.83 -18.13 7.75
C GLU A 2 -11.14 -16.63 7.89
N LYS A 3 -10.98 -15.86 6.81
CA LYS A 3 -11.17 -14.41 6.86
C LYS A 3 -12.63 -13.96 6.98
N PHE A 4 -13.53 -14.59 6.21
CA PHE A 4 -14.92 -14.14 6.09
C PHE A 4 -15.95 -15.10 6.70
N GLY A 5 -15.54 -16.27 7.19
CA GLY A 5 -16.44 -17.27 7.79
C GLY A 5 -17.42 -17.95 6.83
N VAL A 6 -17.28 -17.75 5.52
CA VAL A 6 -18.14 -18.28 4.45
C VAL A 6 -17.31 -18.84 3.30
N LYS A 7 -17.97 -19.52 2.35
CA LYS A 7 -17.34 -20.00 1.13
C LYS A 7 -17.00 -18.83 0.17
N PRO A 8 -16.04 -18.98 -0.75
CA PRO A 8 -15.63 -17.89 -1.66
C PRO A 8 -16.79 -17.28 -2.45
N ASN A 9 -17.72 -18.07 -2.92
CA ASN A 9 -18.90 -17.62 -3.66
C ASN A 9 -19.93 -16.81 -2.84
N GLN A 10 -19.76 -16.73 -1.53
CA GLN A 10 -20.62 -15.99 -0.60
C GLN A 10 -19.95 -14.73 -0.06
N VAL A 11 -18.69 -14.47 -0.43
CA VAL A 11 -17.93 -13.31 0.08
C VAL A 11 -18.57 -11.99 -0.34
N ILE A 12 -19.07 -11.91 -1.57
CA ILE A 12 -19.79 -10.72 -2.07
C ILE A 12 -20.97 -10.39 -1.16
N ASP A 13 -21.78 -11.40 -0.78
CA ASP A 13 -22.94 -11.20 0.08
C ASP A 13 -22.56 -10.75 1.49
N VAL A 14 -21.48 -11.32 2.04
CA VAL A 14 -20.95 -10.88 3.34
C VAL A 14 -20.46 -9.44 3.29
N GLN A 15 -19.69 -9.07 2.27
CA GLN A 15 -19.20 -7.69 2.12
C GLN A 15 -20.33 -6.71 1.79
N SER A 16 -21.38 -7.15 1.11
CA SER A 16 -22.57 -6.33 0.87
C SER A 16 -23.27 -5.90 2.16
N LEU A 17 -23.24 -6.76 3.17
CA LEU A 17 -23.79 -6.49 4.49
C LEU A 17 -22.82 -5.73 5.40
N ALA A 18 -21.57 -6.19 5.45
CA ALA A 18 -20.55 -5.62 6.34
C ALA A 18 -19.98 -4.28 5.85
N GLY A 19 -20.03 -4.04 4.53
CA GLY A 19 -19.34 -2.92 3.89
C GLY A 19 -17.83 -3.11 3.83
N ASP A 20 -17.16 -2.11 3.29
CA ASP A 20 -15.71 -2.01 3.26
C ASP A 20 -15.29 -0.54 3.39
N SER A 21 -14.70 -0.19 4.54
CA SER A 21 -14.30 1.19 4.82
C SER A 21 -13.12 1.66 3.96
N SER A 22 -12.27 0.75 3.49
CA SER A 22 -11.14 1.08 2.63
C SER A 22 -11.61 1.58 1.26
N ASP A 23 -12.70 0.99 0.76
CA ASP A 23 -13.28 1.30 -0.54
C ASP A 23 -14.54 2.19 -0.45
N ASN A 24 -14.82 2.69 0.75
CA ASN A 24 -16.00 3.53 1.04
C ASN A 24 -17.34 2.83 0.66
N ILE A 25 -17.42 1.53 0.90
CA ILE A 25 -18.62 0.74 0.67
C ILE A 25 -19.45 0.73 1.95
N PRO A 26 -20.72 1.24 1.92
CA PRO A 26 -21.43 1.54 3.15
C PRO A 26 -21.84 0.33 3.97
N GLY A 27 -22.20 -0.79 3.33
CA GLY A 27 -22.80 -1.92 4.02
C GLY A 27 -24.13 -1.58 4.73
N VAL A 28 -24.50 -2.43 5.69
CA VAL A 28 -25.66 -2.24 6.58
C VAL A 28 -25.17 -1.79 7.95
N PRO A 29 -25.61 -0.65 8.49
CA PRO A 29 -25.16 -0.13 9.77
C PRO A 29 -25.29 -1.16 10.90
N GLY A 30 -24.22 -1.33 11.68
CA GLY A 30 -24.18 -2.27 12.81
C GLY A 30 -24.07 -3.75 12.43
N ILE A 31 -23.93 -4.10 11.16
CA ILE A 31 -23.63 -5.47 10.70
C ILE A 31 -22.17 -5.55 10.29
N GLY A 32 -21.33 -6.13 11.14
CA GLY A 32 -19.95 -6.44 10.84
C GLY A 32 -19.79 -7.82 10.21
N ILE A 33 -18.54 -8.16 9.80
CA ILE A 33 -18.21 -9.40 9.09
C ILE A 33 -18.74 -10.65 9.77
N LYS A 34 -18.61 -10.77 11.10
CA LYS A 34 -19.09 -11.95 11.87
C LYS A 34 -20.59 -12.12 11.75
N THR A 35 -21.36 -11.06 11.98
CA THR A 35 -22.82 -11.08 11.90
C THR A 35 -23.28 -11.31 10.45
N ALA A 36 -22.62 -10.70 9.48
CA ALA A 36 -22.89 -10.93 8.07
C ALA A 36 -22.67 -12.40 7.68
N ALA A 37 -21.55 -12.98 8.12
CA ALA A 37 -21.25 -14.38 7.88
C ALA A 37 -22.30 -15.33 8.51
N GLU A 38 -22.73 -15.07 9.77
CA GLU A 38 -23.81 -15.84 10.42
C GLU A 38 -25.11 -15.80 9.60
N LEU A 39 -25.49 -14.62 9.14
CA LEU A 39 -26.71 -14.43 8.33
C LEU A 39 -26.61 -15.16 6.99
N ILE A 40 -25.48 -14.97 6.27
CA ILE A 40 -25.31 -15.61 4.96
C ILE A 40 -25.16 -17.13 5.09
N ASN A 41 -24.52 -17.65 6.13
CA ASN A 41 -24.51 -19.10 6.38
C ASN A 41 -25.91 -19.64 6.63
N LYS A 42 -26.77 -18.90 7.34
CA LYS A 42 -28.14 -19.29 7.64
C LYS A 42 -29.07 -19.19 6.42
N TYR A 43 -29.08 -18.02 5.76
CA TYR A 43 -30.01 -17.70 4.67
C TYR A 43 -29.46 -18.00 3.28
N LYS A 44 -28.17 -18.37 3.15
CA LYS A 44 -27.42 -18.76 1.96
C LYS A 44 -27.03 -17.63 1.03
N THR A 45 -27.94 -16.71 0.72
CA THR A 45 -27.70 -15.56 -0.17
C THR A 45 -28.26 -14.29 0.43
N LEU A 46 -27.75 -13.14 -0.05
CA LEU A 46 -28.27 -11.81 0.32
C LEU A 46 -29.75 -11.68 -0.06
N ASP A 47 -30.14 -12.16 -1.24
CA ASP A 47 -31.53 -12.05 -1.72
C ASP A 47 -32.48 -12.80 -0.79
N THR A 48 -32.21 -14.07 -0.48
CA THR A 48 -33.01 -14.85 0.47
C THR A 48 -33.04 -14.23 1.87
N LEU A 49 -31.92 -13.64 2.32
CA LEU A 49 -31.88 -12.92 3.59
C LEU A 49 -32.82 -11.69 3.57
N LEU A 50 -32.79 -10.90 2.51
CA LEU A 50 -33.60 -9.68 2.40
C LEU A 50 -35.11 -10.00 2.23
N GLU A 51 -35.44 -11.08 1.55
CA GLU A 51 -36.82 -11.58 1.45
C GLU A 51 -37.37 -12.04 2.82
N LYS A 52 -36.54 -12.72 3.59
CA LYS A 52 -36.91 -13.27 4.90
C LYS A 52 -36.49 -12.38 6.08
N ALA A 53 -36.15 -11.13 5.83
CA ALA A 53 -35.67 -10.22 6.87
C ALA A 53 -36.71 -10.03 7.98
N SER A 54 -38.01 -10.05 7.67
CA SER A 54 -39.10 -9.97 8.64
C SER A 54 -39.16 -11.13 9.64
N GLU A 55 -38.62 -12.28 9.25
CA GLU A 55 -38.60 -13.50 10.09
C GLU A 55 -37.43 -13.53 11.09
N ILE A 56 -36.52 -12.54 11.06
CA ILE A 56 -35.36 -12.51 11.94
C ILE A 56 -35.80 -12.26 13.38
N PRO A 57 -35.45 -13.15 14.33
CA PRO A 57 -35.92 -13.06 15.73
C PRO A 57 -35.42 -11.80 16.44
N GLN A 58 -34.24 -11.31 16.14
CA GLN A 58 -33.62 -10.15 16.79
C GLN A 58 -34.23 -8.85 16.24
N ASN A 59 -35.04 -8.17 17.03
CA ASN A 59 -35.77 -6.97 16.60
C ASN A 59 -34.87 -5.91 15.96
N LYS A 60 -33.81 -5.50 16.65
CA LYS A 60 -32.88 -4.49 16.14
C LYS A 60 -32.25 -4.89 14.81
N ARG A 61 -31.83 -6.14 14.65
CA ARG A 61 -31.21 -6.65 13.43
C ARG A 61 -32.21 -6.70 12.26
N ARG A 62 -33.44 -7.12 12.57
CA ARG A 62 -34.56 -7.13 11.60
C ARG A 62 -34.86 -5.73 11.09
N GLU A 63 -35.08 -4.77 11.99
CA GLU A 63 -35.38 -3.38 11.67
C GLU A 63 -34.26 -2.76 10.82
N THR A 64 -33.02 -2.92 11.25
CA THR A 64 -31.85 -2.40 10.54
C THR A 64 -31.76 -2.95 9.11
N LEU A 65 -32.02 -4.24 8.90
CA LEU A 65 -31.98 -4.85 7.56
C LEU A 65 -33.12 -4.35 6.68
N LEU A 66 -34.34 -4.22 7.23
CA LEU A 66 -35.49 -3.71 6.47
C LEU A 66 -35.29 -2.25 6.05
N GLU A 67 -34.81 -1.40 6.95
CA GLU A 67 -34.53 0.01 6.69
C GLU A 67 -33.36 0.25 5.70
N ASN A 68 -32.38 -0.65 5.66
CA ASN A 68 -31.16 -0.47 4.87
C ASN A 68 -31.03 -1.47 3.71
N LYS A 69 -32.14 -2.01 3.23
CA LYS A 69 -32.16 -2.94 2.10
C LYS A 69 -31.46 -2.34 0.86
N ASP A 70 -31.75 -1.09 0.54
CA ASP A 70 -31.15 -0.42 -0.61
C ASP A 70 -29.64 -0.23 -0.47
N LYS A 71 -29.15 0.03 0.75
CA LYS A 71 -27.71 0.11 1.02
C LYS A 71 -27.02 -1.23 0.82
N ALA A 72 -27.64 -2.34 1.25
CA ALA A 72 -27.10 -3.67 1.02
C ALA A 72 -27.02 -3.99 -0.48
N LEU A 73 -28.05 -3.64 -1.24
CA LEU A 73 -28.08 -3.84 -2.70
C LEU A 73 -27.06 -2.94 -3.44
N LEU A 74 -26.92 -1.68 -2.99
CA LEU A 74 -25.91 -0.78 -3.50
C LEU A 74 -24.49 -1.34 -3.20
N SER A 75 -24.26 -1.73 -1.96
CA SER A 75 -22.98 -2.33 -1.56
C SER A 75 -22.65 -3.57 -2.39
N ARG A 76 -23.64 -4.43 -2.70
CA ARG A 76 -23.44 -5.58 -3.59
C ARG A 76 -22.94 -5.17 -4.97
N LYS A 77 -23.52 -4.11 -5.55
CA LYS A 77 -23.05 -3.60 -6.85
C LYS A 77 -21.60 -3.10 -6.78
N LEU A 78 -21.22 -2.47 -5.67
CA LEU A 78 -19.89 -1.90 -5.49
C LEU A 78 -18.81 -2.98 -5.21
N VAL A 79 -19.13 -4.03 -4.44
CA VAL A 79 -18.18 -5.11 -4.14
C VAL A 79 -18.07 -6.16 -5.25
N THR A 80 -19.03 -6.19 -6.19
CA THR A 80 -18.99 -7.13 -7.30
C THR A 80 -17.95 -6.69 -8.31
N LEU A 81 -16.89 -7.47 -8.43
CA LEU A 81 -15.81 -7.20 -9.37
C LEU A 81 -16.30 -7.34 -10.81
N LYS A 82 -15.85 -6.43 -11.66
CA LYS A 82 -16.06 -6.53 -13.10
C LYS A 82 -15.21 -7.69 -13.65
N ASN A 83 -15.83 -8.66 -14.29
CA ASN A 83 -15.19 -9.86 -14.82
C ASN A 83 -15.08 -9.90 -16.36
N ASP A 84 -15.59 -8.86 -17.02
CA ASP A 84 -15.59 -8.69 -18.47
C ASP A 84 -14.66 -7.55 -18.92
N VAL A 85 -13.63 -7.26 -18.12
CA VAL A 85 -12.61 -6.27 -18.49
C VAL A 85 -11.84 -6.80 -19.70
N PRO A 86 -11.71 -6.00 -20.79
CA PRO A 86 -10.96 -6.40 -21.97
C PRO A 86 -9.46 -6.45 -21.66
N VAL A 87 -8.96 -7.62 -21.31
CA VAL A 87 -7.54 -7.89 -21.10
C VAL A 87 -6.97 -8.45 -22.40
N LYS A 88 -5.89 -7.83 -22.91
CA LYS A 88 -5.26 -8.26 -24.16
C LYS A 88 -4.35 -9.48 -23.98
N ASP A 89 -3.85 -9.66 -22.77
CA ASP A 89 -2.86 -10.70 -22.48
C ASP A 89 -3.56 -11.96 -21.95
N ASP A 90 -3.23 -13.10 -22.53
CA ASP A 90 -3.65 -14.40 -22.03
C ASP A 90 -2.87 -14.74 -20.75
N PRO A 91 -3.49 -15.39 -19.74
CA PRO A 91 -2.79 -15.80 -18.52
C PRO A 91 -1.54 -16.64 -18.77
N SER A 92 -1.47 -17.39 -19.86
CA SER A 92 -0.27 -18.14 -20.25
C SER A 92 0.92 -17.26 -20.63
N SER A 93 0.69 -15.98 -20.92
CA SER A 93 1.77 -15.00 -21.15
C SER A 93 2.45 -14.52 -19.88
N PHE A 94 1.82 -14.72 -18.72
CA PHE A 94 2.34 -14.31 -17.40
C PHE A 94 3.30 -15.36 -16.83
N VAL A 95 4.34 -15.65 -17.58
CA VAL A 95 5.40 -16.53 -17.12
C VAL A 95 6.55 -15.72 -16.53
N ILE A 96 7.17 -16.25 -15.49
CA ILE A 96 8.40 -15.66 -14.95
C ILE A 96 9.48 -15.81 -16.00
N LYS A 97 10.03 -14.69 -16.45
CA LYS A 97 11.13 -14.63 -17.40
C LYS A 97 12.45 -14.54 -16.67
N ASP A 98 13.53 -14.98 -17.33
CA ASP A 98 14.86 -14.77 -16.79
C ASP A 98 15.16 -13.29 -16.55
N VAL A 99 15.84 -13.02 -15.47
CA VAL A 99 16.19 -11.64 -15.09
C VAL A 99 17.25 -11.11 -16.05
N LYS A 100 16.98 -9.98 -16.67
CA LYS A 100 17.97 -9.22 -17.45
C LYS A 100 18.87 -8.49 -16.46
N LYS A 101 19.94 -9.17 -16.03
CA LYS A 101 20.87 -8.69 -15.00
C LYS A 101 21.40 -7.30 -15.31
N ASP A 102 21.87 -7.07 -16.54
CA ASP A 102 22.41 -5.77 -16.97
C ASP A 102 21.42 -4.63 -16.75
N THR A 103 20.19 -4.84 -17.18
CA THR A 103 19.13 -3.82 -17.04
C THR A 103 18.83 -3.56 -15.56
N LEU A 104 18.70 -4.62 -14.75
CA LEU A 104 18.43 -4.51 -13.32
C LEU A 104 19.58 -3.80 -12.60
N TYR A 105 20.81 -4.22 -12.84
CA TYR A 105 21.98 -3.67 -12.13
C TYR A 105 22.26 -2.23 -12.54
N ASN A 106 22.10 -1.89 -13.81
CA ASN A 106 22.24 -0.50 -14.28
C ASN A 106 21.17 0.40 -13.65
N PHE A 107 19.92 -0.05 -13.61
CA PHE A 107 18.85 0.68 -12.92
C PHE A 107 19.17 0.89 -11.42
N LEU A 108 19.59 -0.17 -10.72
CA LEU A 108 19.92 -0.06 -9.29
C LEU A 108 21.12 0.85 -9.03
N ARG A 109 22.11 0.90 -9.97
CA ARG A 109 23.23 1.83 -9.88
C ARG A 109 22.81 3.28 -10.14
N GLU A 110 22.01 3.50 -11.18
CA GLU A 110 21.50 4.83 -11.53
C GLU A 110 20.67 5.45 -10.39
N MET A 111 19.87 4.62 -9.74
CA MET A 111 19.05 5.03 -8.59
C MET A 111 19.83 5.03 -7.26
N GLU A 112 21.13 4.74 -7.27
CA GLU A 112 22.00 4.65 -6.08
C GLU A 112 21.49 3.67 -5.00
N PHE A 113 20.74 2.64 -5.39
CA PHE A 113 20.21 1.60 -4.49
C PHE A 113 21.26 0.55 -4.15
N ASN A 114 22.36 0.97 -3.55
CA ASN A 114 23.55 0.14 -3.29
C ASN A 114 23.27 -1.15 -2.51
N ARG A 115 22.36 -1.10 -1.52
CA ARG A 115 21.97 -2.28 -0.74
C ARG A 115 21.22 -3.29 -1.60
N LEU A 116 20.25 -2.83 -2.42
CA LEU A 116 19.49 -3.69 -3.31
C LEU A 116 20.38 -4.26 -4.42
N LEU A 117 21.31 -3.47 -4.93
CA LEU A 117 22.30 -3.95 -5.90
C LEU A 117 23.15 -5.11 -5.33
N SER A 118 23.67 -4.95 -4.11
CA SER A 118 24.44 -6.01 -3.46
C SER A 118 23.60 -7.28 -3.25
N GLN A 119 22.35 -7.15 -2.85
CA GLN A 119 21.41 -8.28 -2.71
C GLN A 119 21.11 -8.94 -4.06
N ALA A 120 20.87 -8.15 -5.11
CA ALA A 120 20.59 -8.66 -6.44
C ALA A 120 21.80 -9.42 -7.01
N ILE A 121 23.02 -8.91 -6.85
CA ILE A 121 24.25 -9.59 -7.25
C ILE A 121 24.42 -10.91 -6.47
N SER A 122 24.16 -10.90 -5.17
CA SER A 122 24.26 -12.12 -4.35
C SER A 122 23.25 -13.18 -4.77
N PHE A 123 22.08 -12.78 -5.26
CA PHE A 123 21.01 -13.69 -5.64
C PHE A 123 21.11 -14.18 -7.09
N TYR A 124 21.44 -13.30 -8.04
CA TYR A 124 21.47 -13.61 -9.47
C TYR A 124 22.89 -13.84 -10.03
N GLY A 125 23.91 -13.63 -9.22
CA GLY A 125 25.31 -13.70 -9.63
C GLY A 125 25.83 -12.41 -10.28
N GLU A 126 27.16 -12.34 -10.46
CA GLU A 126 27.80 -11.22 -11.15
C GLU A 126 27.52 -11.26 -12.65
N ASP A 127 27.59 -10.08 -13.30
CA ASP A 127 27.55 -9.97 -14.75
C ASP A 127 28.95 -10.20 -15.33
N ASP A 128 29.02 -10.97 -16.41
CA ASP A 128 30.28 -11.21 -17.13
C ASP A 128 30.87 -9.94 -17.76
N VAL A 129 30.10 -8.86 -17.90
CA VAL A 129 30.47 -7.64 -18.63
C VAL A 129 31.10 -6.56 -17.73
N ASN A 130 30.98 -6.64 -16.41
CA ASN A 130 31.37 -5.53 -15.53
C ASN A 130 32.12 -5.90 -14.23
N ALA A 131 32.86 -6.99 -14.23
CA ALA A 131 33.80 -7.26 -13.13
C ALA A 131 34.82 -6.11 -12.90
N SER A 132 35.03 -5.26 -13.92
CA SER A 132 35.96 -4.12 -13.88
C SER A 132 35.35 -2.81 -13.35
N SER A 133 34.04 -2.68 -13.26
CA SER A 133 33.39 -1.42 -12.82
C SER A 133 32.75 -1.51 -11.43
N LEU A 134 32.88 -2.63 -10.75
CA LEU A 134 32.50 -2.82 -9.34
C LEU A 134 33.39 -2.08 -8.34
N VAL A 135 34.34 -1.29 -8.82
CA VAL A 135 34.87 -0.24 -7.97
C VAL A 135 33.69 0.73 -7.76
N LEU A 136 32.91 0.45 -6.71
CA LEU A 136 32.21 1.51 -6.02
C LEU A 136 33.18 2.70 -6.10
N LYS A 137 32.89 3.70 -6.94
CA LYS A 137 33.43 5.01 -6.69
C LYS A 137 32.97 5.29 -5.27
N LYS A 138 33.80 4.87 -4.28
CA LYS A 138 33.72 5.50 -2.96
C LYS A 138 33.58 6.94 -3.35
N SER A 139 32.42 7.50 -3.12
CA SER A 139 32.26 8.93 -3.20
C SER A 139 33.53 9.42 -2.53
N LYS A 140 34.38 10.11 -3.28
CA LYS A 140 35.49 10.77 -2.65
C LYS A 140 34.80 11.53 -1.55
N ASN A 141 34.88 11.01 -0.32
CA ASN A 141 34.57 11.81 0.84
C ASN A 141 35.47 13.00 0.61
N SER A 142 34.93 14.04 0.03
CA SER A 142 35.56 15.32 0.00
C SER A 142 35.86 15.52 1.47
N LYS A 143 37.15 15.38 1.83
CA LYS A 143 37.55 15.57 3.21
C LYS A 143 37.01 16.93 3.56
N ILE A 144 35.95 16.95 4.35
CA ILE A 144 35.32 18.17 4.81
C ILE A 144 36.44 18.90 5.54
N ASP A 145 36.84 20.05 5.05
CA ASP A 145 37.90 20.82 5.66
C ASP A 145 37.34 21.45 6.95
N THR A 146 37.52 20.71 8.04
CA THR A 146 37.07 21.12 9.37
C THR A 146 37.73 22.41 9.85
N LYS A 147 38.82 22.85 9.19
CA LYS A 147 39.45 24.13 9.49
C LYS A 147 38.54 25.34 9.18
N LEU A 148 37.53 25.16 8.34
CA LEU A 148 36.53 26.20 8.03
C LEU A 148 35.41 26.28 9.07
N TYR A 149 35.27 25.29 9.94
CA TYR A 149 34.28 25.34 11.01
C TYR A 149 34.73 26.28 12.12
N LYS A 150 33.81 27.11 12.62
CA LYS A 150 34.03 28.02 13.74
C LYS A 150 32.94 27.79 14.78
N SER A 151 33.38 27.58 16.02
CA SER A 151 32.47 27.59 17.16
C SER A 151 32.23 29.03 17.58
N ILE A 152 30.97 29.40 17.77
CA ILE A 152 30.57 30.74 18.28
C ILE A 152 30.31 30.58 19.76
N LEU A 153 31.17 31.20 20.58
CA LEU A 153 31.13 31.02 22.02
C LEU A 153 30.78 32.30 22.81
N ASN A 154 30.64 33.43 22.13
CA ASN A 154 30.31 34.71 22.78
C ASN A 154 29.43 35.61 21.91
N GLU A 155 28.77 36.60 22.53
CA GLU A 155 27.82 37.48 21.86
C GLU A 155 28.44 38.32 20.73
N LYS A 156 29.70 38.75 20.85
CA LYS A 156 30.37 39.53 19.81
C LYS A 156 30.58 38.72 18.53
N GLU A 157 30.88 37.44 18.68
CA GLU A 157 31.01 36.52 17.51
C GLU A 157 29.65 36.23 16.94
N LEU A 158 28.63 36.09 17.75
CA LEU A 158 27.25 35.89 17.30
C LEU A 158 26.76 37.09 16.48
N GLU A 159 26.99 38.30 16.92
CA GLU A 159 26.64 39.50 16.14
C GLU A 159 27.39 39.59 14.80
N LYS A 160 28.66 39.24 14.77
CA LYS A 160 29.44 39.15 13.52
C LYS A 160 28.86 38.11 12.59
N LEU A 161 28.47 36.95 13.11
CA LEU A 161 27.80 35.91 12.33
C LEU A 161 26.48 36.43 11.75
N LYS A 162 25.61 37.02 12.57
CA LYS A 162 24.34 37.61 12.16
C LYS A 162 24.51 38.63 11.02
N ASN A 163 25.49 39.54 11.15
CA ASN A 163 25.78 40.53 10.11
C ASN A 163 26.30 39.89 8.81
N ASN A 164 27.02 38.77 8.90
CA ASN A 164 27.48 38.05 7.73
C ASN A 164 26.33 37.27 7.07
N LEU A 165 25.43 36.68 7.85
CA LEU A 165 24.26 35.94 7.34
C LEU A 165 23.28 36.86 6.64
N ASN A 166 23.04 38.06 7.12
CA ASN A 166 22.18 39.05 6.49
C ASN A 166 22.61 39.45 5.07
N LYS A 167 23.87 39.17 4.70
CA LYS A 167 24.41 39.40 3.37
C LYS A 167 24.30 38.20 2.42
N LYS A 168 23.78 37.07 2.90
CA LYS A 168 23.65 35.82 2.13
C LYS A 168 22.22 35.59 1.69
N SER A 169 22.03 35.09 0.47
CA SER A 169 20.73 34.80 -0.08
C SER A 169 20.17 33.44 0.37
N ILE A 170 21.04 32.50 0.74
CA ILE A 170 20.66 31.14 1.16
C ILE A 170 21.46 30.75 2.39
N ILE A 171 20.76 30.26 3.42
CA ILE A 171 21.32 29.79 4.68
C ILE A 171 20.72 28.42 4.97
N SER A 172 21.55 27.43 5.28
CA SER A 172 21.10 26.13 5.77
C SER A 172 21.31 26.08 7.28
N ILE A 173 20.29 25.63 8.00
CA ILE A 173 20.31 25.47 9.47
C ILE A 173 19.96 24.02 9.77
N ASP A 174 20.77 23.40 10.63
CA ASP A 174 20.53 22.07 11.15
C ASP A 174 20.57 22.13 12.69
N THR A 175 19.66 21.38 13.36
CA THR A 175 19.49 21.39 14.83
C THR A 175 19.56 19.99 15.40
#